data_3a55ad4eb8a775f8129a8eb710668a8b
#
_entry.id   3a55ad4eb8a775f8129a8eb710668a8b
#
_cell.length_a   1.000
_cell.length_b   1.000
_cell.length_c   1.000
_cell.angle_alpha   90.00
_cell.angle_beta   90.00
_cell.angle_gamma   90.00
#
_symmetry.space_group_name_H-M   'P 1'
#
loop_
_entity.id
_entity.type
_entity.pdbx_description
1 polymer ?
#
loop_
_entity_poly.entity_id
_entity_poly.type
_entity_poly.pdbx_seq_one_letter_code
_entity_poly.pdbx_strand_id
1 'polypeptide(L)'
;FGCGDSESYCDTFCDGMGVIYDQLKNSGCTFVGAVPADEYSYSSSIAVIDGKFVGLALDDVNESGKTEERINNWIEEIKKNL
;
A
#
# COMPACT_ATOMS: atom_id res chain seq x y z
N PHE A 1 -0.31 -6.72 1.72
CA PHE A 1 0.71 -5.66 1.70
C PHE A 1 1.68 -5.87 0.55
N GLY A 2 2.40 -4.81 0.20
CA GLY A 2 3.45 -4.86 -0.81
C GLY A 2 4.66 -4.05 -0.39
N CYS A 3 5.83 -4.42 -0.91
CA CYS A 3 7.10 -3.73 -0.64
C CYS A 3 7.59 -3.02 -1.90
N GLY A 4 8.30 -1.92 -1.70
CA GLY A 4 8.87 -1.16 -2.80
C GLY A 4 10.06 -0.30 -2.36
N ASP A 5 10.68 0.34 -3.33
CA ASP A 5 11.76 1.31 -3.13
C ASP A 5 11.31 2.62 -3.77
N SER A 6 10.86 3.56 -2.94
CA SER A 6 10.24 4.80 -3.41
C SER A 6 11.20 5.76 -4.11
N GLU A 7 12.51 5.63 -3.87
CA GLU A 7 13.51 6.47 -4.53
C GLU A 7 13.97 5.89 -5.86
N SER A 8 14.31 4.60 -5.90
CA SER A 8 14.80 3.93 -7.12
C SER A 8 13.68 3.60 -8.10
N TYR A 9 12.49 3.32 -7.61
CA TYR A 9 11.31 2.94 -8.41
C TYR A 9 10.12 3.82 -8.08
N CYS A 10 10.32 5.14 -8.06
CA CYS A 10 9.31 6.09 -7.63
C CYS A 10 8.08 6.16 -8.55
N ASP A 11 8.21 5.76 -9.81
CA ASP A 11 7.13 5.75 -10.79
C ASP A 11 6.38 4.41 -10.90
N THR A 12 6.87 3.38 -10.19
CA THR A 12 6.25 2.05 -10.14
C THR A 12 6.13 1.54 -8.70
N PHE A 13 6.08 2.46 -7.74
CA PHE A 13 6.14 2.12 -6.32
C PHE A 13 4.98 1.20 -5.91
N CYS A 14 5.32 0.00 -5.42
CA CYS A 14 4.37 -1.02 -4.96
C CYS A 14 3.31 -1.42 -5.99
N ASP A 15 3.62 -1.32 -7.28
CA ASP A 15 2.69 -1.66 -8.36
C ASP A 15 2.18 -3.10 -8.28
N GLY A 16 2.96 -4.02 -7.69
CA GLY A 16 2.53 -5.41 -7.50
C GLY A 16 1.21 -5.54 -6.76
N MET A 17 0.96 -4.68 -5.76
CA MET A 17 -0.33 -4.64 -5.07
C MET A 17 -1.46 -4.24 -6.02
N GLY A 18 -1.20 -3.27 -6.88
CA GLY A 18 -2.18 -2.80 -7.86
C GLY A 18 -2.54 -3.87 -8.87
N VAL A 19 -1.57 -4.66 -9.31
CA VAL A 19 -1.80 -5.78 -10.24
C VAL A 19 -2.72 -6.82 -9.58
N ILE A 20 -2.44 -7.22 -8.34
CA ILE A 20 -3.25 -8.19 -7.61
C ILE A 20 -4.66 -7.64 -7.38
N TYR A 21 -4.78 -6.40 -6.96
CA TYR A 21 -6.08 -5.74 -6.75
C TYR A 21 -6.90 -5.74 -8.03
N ASP A 22 -6.30 -5.38 -9.16
CA ASP A 22 -6.97 -5.32 -10.45
C ASP A 22 -7.53 -6.68 -10.86
N GLN A 23 -6.83 -7.76 -10.56
CA GLN A 23 -7.28 -9.12 -10.84
C GLN A 23 -8.44 -9.56 -9.95
N LEU A 24 -8.53 -9.04 -8.72
CA LEU A 24 -9.50 -9.50 -7.72
C LEU A 24 -10.69 -8.56 -7.52
N LYS A 25 -10.65 -7.33 -8.04
CA LYS A 25 -11.67 -6.30 -7.74
C LYS A 25 -13.09 -6.69 -8.12
N ASN A 26 -13.27 -7.58 -9.09
CA ASN A 26 -14.58 -8.04 -9.55
C ASN A 26 -14.89 -9.46 -9.09
N SER A 27 -14.14 -10.02 -8.15
CA SER A 27 -14.30 -11.41 -7.69
C SER A 27 -15.35 -11.59 -6.59
N GLY A 28 -15.91 -10.49 -6.07
CA GLY A 28 -16.81 -10.54 -4.93
C GLY A 28 -16.08 -10.44 -3.58
N CYS A 29 -14.76 -10.32 -3.58
CA CYS A 29 -13.99 -10.12 -2.35
C CYS A 29 -14.26 -8.73 -1.76
N THR A 30 -14.24 -8.65 -0.42
CA THR A 30 -14.25 -7.38 0.29
C THR A 30 -12.81 -6.96 0.58
N PHE A 31 -12.42 -5.76 0.14
CA PHE A 31 -11.07 -5.24 0.37
C PHE A 31 -11.04 -4.36 1.61
N VAL A 32 -10.07 -4.63 2.48
CA VAL A 32 -9.81 -3.83 3.70
C VAL A 32 -8.33 -3.48 3.76
N GLY A 33 -7.97 -2.50 4.59
CA GLY A 33 -6.57 -2.17 4.82
C GLY A 33 -5.96 -1.19 3.82
N ALA A 34 -6.77 -0.35 3.17
CA ALA A 34 -6.27 0.75 2.34
C ALA A 34 -5.54 1.78 3.23
N VAL A 35 -4.45 2.37 2.71
CA VAL A 35 -3.59 3.30 3.44
C VAL A 35 -3.49 4.62 2.68
N PRO A 36 -3.61 5.79 3.36
CA PRO A 36 -3.44 7.09 2.68
C PRO A 36 -2.09 7.19 1.97
N ALA A 37 -2.11 7.62 0.72
CA ALA A 37 -0.91 7.70 -0.11
C ALA A 37 -0.08 8.96 0.14
N ASP A 38 -0.64 9.98 0.77
CA ASP A 38 0.02 11.26 1.01
C ASP A 38 1.15 11.19 2.04
N GLU A 39 1.26 10.08 2.78
CA GLU A 39 2.34 9.84 3.73
C GLU A 39 3.60 9.27 3.07
N TYR A 40 3.59 9.04 1.77
CA TYR A 40 4.67 8.39 1.04
C TYR A 40 5.30 9.33 0.02
N SER A 41 6.59 9.13 -0.24
CA SER A 41 7.36 9.89 -1.24
C SER A 41 7.59 9.02 -2.48
N TYR A 42 6.80 9.24 -3.53
CA TYR A 42 6.90 8.52 -4.80
C TYR A 42 6.31 9.39 -5.91
N SER A 43 6.53 9.02 -7.18
CA SER A 43 5.98 9.76 -8.32
C SER A 43 4.64 9.20 -8.79
N SER A 44 4.54 7.89 -8.96
CA SER A 44 3.27 7.26 -9.33
C SER A 44 3.22 5.80 -8.91
N SER A 45 2.00 5.26 -8.78
CA SER A 45 1.77 3.85 -8.48
C SER A 45 0.38 3.45 -8.96
N ILE A 46 0.26 2.31 -9.63
CA ILE A 46 -1.04 1.75 -10.00
C ILE A 46 -1.77 1.15 -8.78
N ALA A 47 -1.10 1.02 -7.65
CA ALA A 47 -1.71 0.58 -6.40
C ALA A 47 -2.49 1.68 -5.68
N VAL A 48 -2.42 2.93 -6.17
CA VAL A 48 -3.15 4.06 -5.58
C VAL A 48 -4.46 4.27 -6.30
N ILE A 49 -5.56 4.22 -5.55
CA ILE A 49 -6.92 4.47 -6.05
C ILE A 49 -7.60 5.45 -5.10
N ASP A 50 -8.11 6.55 -5.66
CA ASP A 50 -8.77 7.62 -4.89
C ASP A 50 -7.90 8.17 -3.73
N GLY A 51 -6.60 8.33 -3.98
CA GLY A 51 -5.66 8.90 -3.01
C GLY A 51 -5.18 7.93 -1.93
N LYS A 52 -5.50 6.64 -2.05
CA LYS A 52 -5.08 5.61 -1.08
C LYS A 52 -4.46 4.42 -1.79
N PHE A 53 -3.42 3.85 -1.18
CA PHE A 53 -2.94 2.54 -1.58
C PHE A 53 -4.01 1.49 -1.27
N VAL A 54 -4.17 0.51 -2.16
CA VAL A 54 -5.15 -0.57 -1.99
C VAL A 54 -4.81 -1.54 -0.85
N GLY A 55 -3.63 -1.40 -0.27
CA GLY A 55 -3.15 -2.18 0.88
C GLY A 55 -1.99 -1.47 1.55
N LEU A 56 -1.33 -2.13 2.48
CA LEU A 56 -0.16 -1.57 3.16
C LEU A 56 1.04 -1.55 2.22
N ALA A 57 1.54 -0.35 1.91
CA ALA A 57 2.78 -0.16 1.16
C ALA A 57 3.95 0.01 2.14
N LEU A 58 5.01 -0.75 1.94
CA LEU A 58 6.20 -0.72 2.78
C LEU A 58 7.43 -0.38 1.93
N ASP A 59 8.23 0.57 2.40
CA ASP A 59 9.51 0.91 1.80
C ASP A 59 10.60 0.68 2.83
N ASP A 60 11.11 -0.54 2.89
CA ASP A 60 12.13 -0.93 3.86
C ASP A 60 13.54 -0.52 3.41
N VAL A 61 13.70 -0.03 2.19
CA VAL A 61 14.98 0.46 1.66
C VAL A 61 15.23 1.89 2.12
N ASN A 62 14.26 2.80 1.91
CA ASN A 62 14.40 4.23 2.21
C ASN A 62 13.78 4.64 3.53
N GLU A 63 12.76 3.92 3.97
CA GLU A 63 11.95 4.27 5.14
C GLU A 63 11.81 3.10 6.12
N SER A 64 12.87 2.32 6.30
CA SER A 64 12.87 1.16 7.22
C SER A 64 12.45 1.53 8.64
N GLY A 65 12.76 2.74 9.11
CA GLY A 65 12.36 3.22 10.43
C GLY A 65 10.85 3.40 10.60
N LYS A 66 10.08 3.40 9.52
CA LYS A 66 8.62 3.54 9.55
C LYS A 66 7.89 2.21 9.39
N THR A 67 8.59 1.14 9.04
CA THR A 67 7.95 -0.14 8.71
C THR A 67 7.15 -0.70 9.87
N GLU A 68 7.73 -0.77 11.06
CA GLU A 68 7.04 -1.32 12.24
C GLU A 68 5.80 -0.51 12.59
N GLU A 69 5.91 0.81 12.61
CA GLU A 69 4.78 1.70 12.89
C GLU A 69 3.66 1.54 11.84
N ARG A 70 4.02 1.47 10.57
CA ARG A 70 3.06 1.26 9.48
C ARG A 70 2.32 -0.05 9.63
N ILE A 71 3.02 -1.14 9.95
CA ILE A 71 2.40 -2.44 10.17
C ILE A 71 1.45 -2.40 11.36
N ASN A 72 1.87 -1.84 12.49
CA ASN A 72 1.04 -1.78 13.69
C ASN A 72 -0.22 -0.95 13.46
N ASN A 73 -0.11 0.21 12.83
CA ASN A 73 -1.26 1.05 12.52
C ASN A 73 -2.22 0.36 11.54
N TRP A 74 -1.68 -0.35 10.56
CA TRP A 74 -2.48 -1.09 9.58
C TRP A 74 -3.27 -2.21 10.24
N ILE A 75 -2.66 -2.97 11.15
CA ILE A 75 -3.33 -4.03 11.89
C ILE A 75 -4.50 -3.46 12.70
N GLU A 76 -4.31 -2.32 13.38
CA GLU A 76 -5.38 -1.68 14.14
C GLU A 76 -6.55 -1.25 13.22
N GLU A 77 -6.25 -0.73 12.03
CA GLU A 77 -7.29 -0.36 11.07
C GLU A 77 -8.06 -1.58 10.55
N ILE A 78 -7.36 -2.69 10.27
CA ILE A 78 -8.01 -3.93 9.83
C ILE A 78 -8.95 -4.45 10.90
N LYS A 79 -8.55 -4.43 12.17
CA LYS A 79 -9.39 -4.89 13.28
C LYS A 79 -10.73 -4.14 13.36
N LYS A 80 -10.77 -2.88 12.98
CA LYS A 80 -11.99 -2.08 12.97
C LYS A 80 -12.99 -2.52 11.91
N ASN A 81 -12.53 -3.26 10.89
CA ASN A 81 -13.34 -3.70 9.75
C ASN A 81 -13.69 -5.19 9.79
N LEU A 82 -13.38 -5.86 10.87
CA LEU A 82 -13.69 -7.29 11.03
C LEU A 82 -15.01 -7.55 11.79
#